data_509b6b15f9d70954fd7016359525d405
#
_entry.id   509b6b15f9d70954fd7016359525d405
#
_cell.length_a   1.000
_cell.length_b   1.000
_cell.length_c   1.000
_cell.angle_alpha   90.00
_cell.angle_beta   90.00
_cell.angle_gamma   90.00
#
_symmetry.space_group_name_H-M   'P 1'
#
loop_
_entity.id
_entity.type
_entity.pdbx_description
1 polymer ?
#
loop_
_entity_poly.entity_id
_entity_poly.type
_entity_poly.pdbx_seq_one_letter_code
_entity_poly.pdbx_strand_id
1 'polypeptide(L)'
;PSKAVALVLAGGRGSRLFELTDRRAKPAVYFGGKYRIVDFAMSNCVNSGIRRVGVLTQYKSHSLLRHLQRGWGFLRGETNEFVDLLPAQQRIDEEFWYRGTADAVYQNSDILSTHKPTPEYVVILAGDHVYKMNYAEMLAEHVESRAECSVACIEVPRSEASGFGVMAVDANRRITAFVEKPAD
;
A
#
# COMPACT_ATOMS: atom_id res chain seq x y z
N PRO A 1 3.83 -8.00 14.57
CA PRO A 1 3.81 -6.75 13.77
C PRO A 1 5.16 -6.01 13.78
N SER A 2 5.94 -6.04 14.89
CA SER A 2 7.23 -5.34 15.03
C SER A 2 8.29 -5.75 14.00
N LYS A 3 8.20 -6.95 13.42
CA LYS A 3 9.08 -7.44 12.36
C LYS A 3 8.60 -7.11 10.94
N ALA A 4 7.46 -6.45 10.82
CA ALA A 4 6.88 -6.06 9.54
C ALA A 4 7.19 -4.60 9.19
N VAL A 5 7.26 -4.32 7.90
CA VAL A 5 7.21 -2.99 7.32
C VAL A 5 6.01 -2.90 6.36
N ALA A 6 5.32 -1.78 6.34
CA ALA A 6 4.27 -1.54 5.36
C ALA A 6 4.80 -0.69 4.21
N LEU A 7 4.42 -1.02 2.98
CA LEU A 7 4.63 -0.21 1.79
C LEU A 7 3.27 0.24 1.26
N VAL A 8 3.00 1.53 1.37
CA VAL A 8 1.75 2.14 0.91
C VAL A 8 1.94 2.70 -0.49
N LEU A 9 1.26 2.12 -1.46
CA LEU A 9 1.33 2.52 -2.87
C LEU A 9 0.44 3.74 -3.11
N ALA A 10 1.03 4.90 -3.25
CA ALA A 10 0.34 6.20 -3.33
C ALA A 10 0.57 6.95 -4.66
N GLY A 11 0.87 6.22 -5.75
CA GLY A 11 1.28 6.76 -7.04
C GLY A 11 0.19 6.93 -8.10
N GLY A 12 -1.06 6.56 -7.86
CA GLY A 12 -2.13 6.57 -8.85
C GLY A 12 -2.55 7.96 -9.34
N ARG A 13 -2.76 8.14 -10.66
CA ARG A 13 -3.25 9.40 -11.25
C ARG A 13 -4.66 9.78 -10.81
N GLY A 14 -5.51 8.79 -10.52
CA GLY A 14 -6.88 9.01 -10.02
C GLY A 14 -7.80 9.70 -11.03
N SER A 15 -7.60 9.50 -12.32
CA SER A 15 -8.33 10.18 -13.42
C SER A 15 -9.85 10.11 -13.31
N ARG A 16 -10.38 9.09 -12.63
CA ARG A 16 -11.83 8.91 -12.40
C ARG A 16 -12.43 9.92 -11.42
N LEU A 17 -11.61 10.64 -10.66
CA LEU A 17 -12.05 11.65 -9.69
C LEU A 17 -11.97 13.07 -10.24
N PHE A 18 -11.71 13.21 -11.53
CA PHE A 18 -11.74 14.49 -12.28
C PHE A 18 -11.05 15.65 -11.51
N GLU A 19 -11.79 16.72 -11.26
CA GLU A 19 -11.30 17.95 -10.61
C GLU A 19 -10.63 17.72 -9.25
N LEU A 20 -11.04 16.68 -8.50
CA LEU A 20 -10.46 16.36 -7.20
C LEU A 20 -8.98 15.94 -7.29
N THR A 21 -8.57 15.43 -8.45
CA THR A 21 -7.21 14.95 -8.71
C THR A 21 -6.39 15.82 -9.67
N ASP A 22 -6.92 16.95 -10.10
CA ASP A 22 -6.22 17.87 -11.02
C ASP A 22 -4.90 18.39 -10.43
N ARG A 23 -4.89 18.65 -9.12
CA ARG A 23 -3.74 19.24 -8.41
C ARG A 23 -3.10 18.32 -7.37
N ARG A 24 -3.60 17.10 -7.22
CA ARG A 24 -3.12 16.15 -6.17
C ARG A 24 -3.32 14.70 -6.59
N ALA A 25 -2.48 13.81 -6.06
CA ALA A 25 -2.66 12.37 -6.19
C ALA A 25 -3.95 11.91 -5.49
N LYS A 26 -4.59 10.82 -5.97
CA LYS A 26 -5.81 10.26 -5.37
C LYS A 26 -5.70 10.02 -3.86
N PRO A 27 -4.61 9.45 -3.31
CA PRO A 27 -4.45 9.27 -1.87
C PRO A 27 -4.46 10.57 -1.06
N ALA A 28 -4.19 11.72 -1.71
CA ALA A 28 -4.19 13.04 -1.08
C ALA A 28 -5.54 13.76 -1.14
N VAL A 29 -6.56 13.18 -1.72
CA VAL A 29 -7.92 13.73 -1.76
C VAL A 29 -8.51 13.76 -0.35
N TYR A 30 -9.17 14.86 -0.01
CA TYR A 30 -9.84 15.02 1.28
C TYR A 30 -11.02 14.06 1.44
N PHE A 31 -11.16 13.52 2.64
CA PHE A 31 -12.24 12.64 3.04
C PHE A 31 -12.73 13.02 4.44
N GLY A 32 -14.04 13.22 4.59
CA GLY A 32 -14.62 13.54 5.90
C GLY A 32 -14.10 14.86 6.51
N GLY A 33 -13.75 15.84 5.68
CA GLY A 33 -13.31 17.17 6.10
C GLY A 33 -11.79 17.30 6.26
N LYS A 34 -11.20 16.75 7.33
CA LYS A 34 -9.76 16.93 7.65
C LYS A 34 -8.86 15.77 7.24
N TYR A 35 -9.41 14.60 7.04
CA TYR A 35 -8.65 13.40 6.66
C TYR A 35 -8.38 13.37 5.15
N ARG A 36 -7.47 12.50 4.76
CA ARG A 36 -7.22 12.14 3.37
C ARG A 36 -7.37 10.64 3.18
N ILE A 37 -7.58 10.21 1.95
CA ILE A 37 -7.79 8.78 1.66
C ILE A 37 -6.64 7.92 2.20
N VAL A 38 -5.38 8.36 2.08
CA VAL A 38 -4.21 7.65 2.60
C VAL A 38 -4.26 7.40 4.11
N ASP A 39 -4.95 8.25 4.87
CA ASP A 39 -5.01 8.14 6.32
C ASP A 39 -5.68 6.86 6.81
N PHE A 40 -6.53 6.23 5.98
CA PHE A 40 -7.14 4.94 6.30
C PHE A 40 -6.10 3.82 6.34
N ALA A 41 -5.27 3.71 5.30
CA ALA A 41 -4.17 2.73 5.27
C ALA A 41 -3.16 2.98 6.40
N MET A 42 -2.77 4.25 6.60
CA MET A 42 -1.84 4.66 7.67
C MET A 42 -2.39 4.34 9.06
N SER A 43 -3.67 4.66 9.31
CA SER A 43 -4.34 4.37 10.57
C SER A 43 -4.46 2.87 10.83
N ASN A 44 -4.81 2.08 9.81
CA ASN A 44 -4.83 0.63 9.92
C ASN A 44 -3.44 0.07 10.29
N CYS A 45 -2.34 0.58 9.68
CA CYS A 45 -0.98 0.19 10.04
C CYS A 45 -0.70 0.43 11.53
N VAL A 46 -0.87 1.66 12.00
CA VAL A 46 -0.57 2.04 13.39
C VAL A 46 -1.43 1.27 14.38
N ASN A 47 -2.73 1.13 14.12
CA ASN A 47 -3.65 0.38 14.97
C ASN A 47 -3.36 -1.13 14.98
N SER A 48 -2.71 -1.66 13.94
CA SER A 48 -2.24 -3.04 13.86
C SER A 48 -0.84 -3.24 14.45
N GLY A 49 -0.22 -2.20 15.02
CA GLY A 49 1.14 -2.25 15.56
C GLY A 49 2.25 -2.26 14.50
N ILE A 50 1.94 -1.93 13.24
CA ILE A 50 2.93 -1.74 12.17
C ILE A 50 3.29 -0.26 12.16
N ARG A 51 4.50 0.06 12.66
CA ARG A 51 4.95 1.44 12.85
C ARG A 51 6.16 1.81 11.98
N ARG A 52 6.50 0.96 11.05
CA ARG A 52 7.50 1.19 10.01
C ARG A 52 6.78 1.23 8.66
N VAL A 53 6.66 2.40 8.07
CA VAL A 53 5.84 2.61 6.88
C VAL A 53 6.62 3.37 5.82
N GLY A 54 6.77 2.78 4.65
CA GLY A 54 7.24 3.46 3.44
C GLY A 54 6.05 3.86 2.57
N VAL A 55 5.98 5.11 2.15
CA VAL A 55 4.92 5.60 1.24
C VAL A 55 5.52 5.88 -0.13
N LEU A 56 5.20 5.02 -1.10
CA LEU A 56 5.68 5.12 -2.47
C LEU A 56 4.83 6.13 -3.24
N THR A 57 5.47 7.23 -3.67
CA THR A 57 4.78 8.31 -4.38
C THR A 57 5.35 8.47 -5.78
N GLN A 58 4.53 8.84 -6.74
CA GLN A 58 4.94 9.02 -8.11
C GLN A 58 4.53 10.39 -8.68
N TYR A 59 3.25 10.73 -8.63
CA TYR A 59 2.68 11.85 -9.34
C TYR A 59 1.98 12.83 -8.40
N LYS A 60 2.14 14.17 -8.66
CA LYS A 60 1.49 15.25 -7.89
C LYS A 60 1.59 15.06 -6.36
N SER A 61 2.76 14.64 -5.88
CA SER A 61 2.95 14.17 -4.50
C SER A 61 3.08 15.27 -3.45
N HIS A 62 3.40 16.52 -3.83
CA HIS A 62 3.71 17.61 -2.87
C HIS A 62 2.66 17.76 -1.74
N SER A 63 1.37 17.78 -2.12
CA SER A 63 0.27 17.88 -1.15
C SER A 63 0.18 16.67 -0.22
N LEU A 64 0.48 15.46 -0.74
CA LEU A 64 0.53 14.23 0.02
C LEU A 64 1.71 14.21 0.98
N LEU A 65 2.91 14.51 0.50
CA LEU A 65 4.13 14.56 1.29
C LEU A 65 3.99 15.50 2.49
N ARG A 66 3.50 16.74 2.25
CA ARG A 66 3.25 17.72 3.30
C ARG A 66 2.23 17.22 4.33
N HIS A 67 1.18 16.52 3.90
CA HIS A 67 0.19 15.94 4.81
C HIS A 67 0.79 14.86 5.69
N LEU A 68 1.55 13.93 5.10
CA LEU A 68 2.20 12.84 5.82
C LEU A 68 3.22 13.36 6.84
N GLN A 69 4.07 14.32 6.44
CA GLN A 69 5.05 14.94 7.34
C GLN A 69 4.40 15.62 8.56
N ARG A 70 3.26 16.30 8.36
CA ARG A 70 2.59 17.03 9.44
C ARG A 70 1.65 16.15 10.28
N GLY A 71 0.98 15.19 9.66
CA GLY A 71 -0.03 14.38 10.31
C GLY A 71 0.52 13.10 10.96
N TRP A 72 1.62 12.56 10.41
CA TRP A 72 2.16 11.26 10.80
C TRP A 72 3.57 11.34 11.40
N GLY A 73 4.06 12.54 11.70
CA GLY A 73 5.38 12.78 12.29
C GLY A 73 5.49 12.47 13.80
N PHE A 74 4.51 11.78 14.40
CA PHE A 74 4.52 11.38 15.80
C PHE A 74 5.22 10.03 16.05
N LEU A 75 5.57 9.31 14.99
CA LEU A 75 6.33 8.07 15.09
C LEU A 75 7.78 8.39 15.47
N ARG A 76 8.33 7.61 16.39
CA ARG A 76 9.60 7.93 17.04
C ARG A 76 10.75 7.14 16.43
N GLY A 77 11.69 7.84 15.80
CA GLY A 77 12.89 7.23 15.22
C GLY A 77 13.74 6.48 16.25
N GLU A 78 13.73 6.92 17.53
CA GLU A 78 14.47 6.26 18.61
C GLU A 78 13.99 4.82 18.87
N THR A 79 12.73 4.53 18.58
CA THR A 79 12.14 3.19 18.68
C THR A 79 12.07 2.48 17.33
N ASN A 80 12.80 2.98 16.34
CA ASN A 80 12.79 2.45 14.95
C ASN A 80 11.40 2.48 14.31
N GLU A 81 10.61 3.50 14.65
CA GLU A 81 9.32 3.81 14.04
C GLU A 81 9.52 4.95 13.04
N PHE A 82 8.95 4.84 11.85
CA PHE A 82 9.12 5.86 10.82
C PHE A 82 7.97 5.89 9.81
N VAL A 83 7.83 7.02 9.16
CA VAL A 83 7.11 7.17 7.88
C VAL A 83 8.08 7.74 6.87
N ASP A 84 8.61 6.87 6.02
CA ASP A 84 9.52 7.26 4.95
C ASP A 84 8.75 7.55 3.66
N LEU A 85 9.11 8.66 3.04
CA LEU A 85 8.54 9.08 1.78
C LEU A 85 9.47 8.62 0.65
N LEU A 86 8.98 7.71 -0.16
CA LEU A 86 9.74 7.04 -1.23
C LEU A 86 9.23 7.54 -2.60
N PRO A 87 9.71 8.70 -3.06
CA PRO A 87 9.35 9.20 -4.38
C PRO A 87 10.00 8.34 -5.46
N ALA A 88 9.29 8.15 -6.57
CA ALA A 88 9.88 7.50 -7.75
C ALA A 88 11.13 8.27 -8.17
N GLN A 89 12.26 7.55 -8.25
CA GLN A 89 13.52 8.08 -8.72
C GLN A 89 13.69 7.76 -10.20
N GLN A 90 13.96 8.76 -11.02
CA GLN A 90 14.46 8.51 -12.37
C GLN A 90 15.92 8.06 -12.26
N ARG A 91 16.20 6.82 -12.61
CA ARG A 91 17.59 6.38 -12.85
C ARG A 91 18.05 6.95 -14.19
N ILE A 92 19.31 7.32 -14.28
CA ILE A 92 19.91 8.14 -15.35
C ILE A 92 19.64 7.60 -16.78
N ASP A 93 19.31 6.32 -16.91
CA ASP A 93 19.10 5.65 -18.20
C ASP A 93 17.65 5.19 -18.47
N GLU A 94 16.70 5.50 -17.60
CA GLU A 94 15.29 5.09 -17.78
C GLU A 94 14.37 6.29 -17.88
N GLU A 95 13.78 6.50 -19.03
CA GLU A 95 12.73 7.52 -19.29
C GLU A 95 11.40 7.23 -18.56
N PHE A 96 11.32 6.14 -17.77
CA PHE A 96 10.07 5.63 -17.26
C PHE A 96 9.98 5.67 -15.73
N TRP A 97 8.88 6.23 -15.28
CA TRP A 97 8.32 6.06 -13.93
C TRP A 97 7.98 4.58 -13.69
N TYR A 98 7.54 4.21 -12.48
CA TYR A 98 7.14 2.84 -12.21
C TYR A 98 6.21 2.27 -13.29
N ARG A 99 6.57 1.12 -13.85
CA ARG A 99 5.77 0.42 -14.88
C ARG A 99 4.49 -0.17 -14.31
N GLY A 100 4.38 -0.30 -12.98
CA GLY A 100 3.24 -0.81 -12.26
C GLY A 100 3.51 -0.92 -10.78
N THR A 101 2.56 -1.48 -10.03
CA THR A 101 2.67 -1.61 -8.58
C THR A 101 3.78 -2.56 -8.13
N ALA A 102 3.97 -3.67 -8.83
CA ALA A 102 5.05 -4.61 -8.55
C ALA A 102 6.43 -3.99 -8.80
N ASP A 103 6.58 -3.24 -9.88
CA ASP A 103 7.81 -2.53 -10.21
C ASP A 103 8.13 -1.46 -9.16
N ALA A 104 7.13 -0.73 -8.67
CA ALA A 104 7.30 0.23 -7.59
C ALA A 104 7.87 -0.40 -6.32
N VAL A 105 7.41 -1.59 -5.95
CA VAL A 105 7.93 -2.34 -4.81
C VAL A 105 9.35 -2.83 -5.08
N TYR A 106 9.59 -3.39 -6.27
CA TYR A 106 10.89 -3.93 -6.66
C TYR A 106 11.99 -2.87 -6.66
N GLN A 107 11.72 -1.70 -7.26
CA GLN A 107 12.69 -0.59 -7.30
C GLN A 107 13.04 -0.02 -5.92
N ASN A 108 12.22 -0.25 -4.90
CA ASN A 108 12.46 0.18 -3.52
C ASN A 108 12.86 -0.97 -2.58
N SER A 109 13.17 -2.16 -3.11
CA SER A 109 13.55 -3.33 -2.30
C SER A 109 14.88 -3.15 -1.56
N ASP A 110 15.81 -2.39 -2.10
CA ASP A 110 17.07 -2.02 -1.48
C ASP A 110 16.86 -1.20 -0.19
N ILE A 111 15.87 -0.32 -0.16
CA ILE A 111 15.52 0.45 1.03
C ILE A 111 15.13 -0.47 2.18
N LEU A 112 14.37 -1.55 1.88
CA LEU A 112 13.98 -2.53 2.90
C LEU A 112 15.20 -3.22 3.53
N SER A 113 16.26 -3.45 2.76
CA SER A 113 17.50 -4.08 3.25
C SER A 113 18.40 -3.14 4.06
N THR A 114 18.25 -1.83 3.90
CA THR A 114 19.04 -0.82 4.63
C THR A 114 18.54 -0.60 6.07
N HIS A 115 17.27 -0.86 6.33
CA HIS A 115 16.71 -0.73 7.68
C HIS A 115 17.23 -1.83 8.63
N LYS A 116 17.60 -1.45 9.84
CA LYS A 116 18.06 -2.37 10.88
C LYS A 116 17.11 -2.35 12.09
N PRO A 117 16.59 -3.47 12.56
CA PRO A 117 16.73 -4.82 11.97
C PRO A 117 15.97 -4.93 10.64
N THR A 118 16.50 -5.74 9.74
CA THR A 118 15.84 -6.02 8.45
C THR A 118 14.43 -6.59 8.70
N PRO A 119 13.40 -6.09 8.01
CA PRO A 119 12.06 -6.62 8.16
C PRO A 119 11.97 -8.07 7.68
N GLU A 120 11.25 -8.91 8.42
CA GLU A 120 10.96 -10.29 8.01
C GLU A 120 9.74 -10.37 7.10
N TYR A 121 8.84 -9.40 7.22
CA TYR A 121 7.57 -9.36 6.47
C TYR A 121 7.36 -7.99 5.85
N VAL A 122 6.77 -7.98 4.66
CA VAL A 122 6.38 -6.76 3.95
C VAL A 122 4.88 -6.79 3.70
N VAL A 123 4.18 -5.74 4.16
CA VAL A 123 2.75 -5.56 3.92
C VAL A 123 2.56 -4.52 2.82
N ILE A 124 2.05 -4.91 1.68
CA ILE A 124 1.83 -4.02 0.53
C ILE A 124 0.38 -3.56 0.54
N LEU A 125 0.17 -2.25 0.55
CA LEU A 125 -1.14 -1.64 0.71
C LEU A 125 -1.42 -0.64 -0.40
N ALA A 126 -2.66 -0.63 -0.91
CA ALA A 126 -3.12 0.45 -1.76
C ALA A 126 -3.43 1.70 -0.89
N GLY A 127 -2.83 2.82 -1.23
CA GLY A 127 -3.02 4.10 -0.50
C GLY A 127 -4.29 4.85 -0.90
N ASP A 128 -5.11 4.28 -1.76
CA ASP A 128 -6.32 4.90 -2.32
C ASP A 128 -7.63 4.18 -1.95
N HIS A 129 -7.58 3.26 -0.99
CA HIS A 129 -8.72 2.53 -0.47
C HIS A 129 -9.19 3.07 0.88
N VAL A 130 -10.51 3.14 1.05
CA VAL A 130 -11.18 3.54 2.30
C VAL A 130 -11.78 2.30 2.94
N TYR A 131 -11.13 1.78 3.97
CA TYR A 131 -11.56 0.58 4.70
C TYR A 131 -10.93 0.53 6.09
N LYS A 132 -11.45 -0.33 6.95
CA LYS A 132 -10.89 -0.63 8.27
C LYS A 132 -10.50 -2.10 8.32
N MET A 133 -9.26 -2.38 8.68
CA MET A 133 -8.73 -3.74 8.77
C MET A 133 -7.63 -3.82 9.84
N ASN A 134 -7.59 -4.93 10.57
CA ASN A 134 -6.50 -5.28 11.47
C ASN A 134 -5.47 -6.13 10.72
N TYR A 135 -4.39 -5.52 10.30
CA TYR A 135 -3.31 -6.24 9.58
C TYR A 135 -2.53 -7.21 10.48
N ALA A 136 -2.62 -7.06 11.82
CA ALA A 136 -1.97 -8.00 12.74
C ALA A 136 -2.56 -9.40 12.64
N GLU A 137 -3.87 -9.51 12.42
CA GLU A 137 -4.55 -10.80 12.20
C GLU A 137 -4.09 -11.46 10.90
N MET A 138 -4.06 -10.70 9.80
CA MET A 138 -3.55 -11.17 8.52
C MET A 138 -2.08 -11.64 8.61
N LEU A 139 -1.23 -10.89 9.32
CA LEU A 139 0.17 -11.27 9.54
C LEU A 139 0.30 -12.53 10.39
N ALA A 140 -0.52 -12.70 11.43
CA ALA A 140 -0.53 -13.91 12.24
C ALA A 140 -0.89 -15.14 11.39
N GLU A 141 -1.94 -15.05 10.61
CA GLU A 141 -2.37 -16.12 9.70
C GLU A 141 -1.30 -16.44 8.64
N HIS A 142 -0.62 -15.42 8.09
CA HIS A 142 0.49 -15.59 7.16
C HIS A 142 1.64 -16.39 7.79
N VAL A 143 2.02 -16.04 9.02
CA VAL A 143 3.11 -16.74 9.74
C VAL A 143 2.72 -18.17 10.08
N GLU A 144 1.51 -18.40 10.59
CA GLU A 144 1.00 -19.72 10.94
C GLU A 144 0.90 -20.65 9.75
N SER A 145 0.42 -20.14 8.61
CA SER A 145 0.30 -20.91 7.37
C SER A 145 1.64 -21.17 6.68
N ARG A 146 2.70 -20.49 7.09
CA ARG A 146 4.03 -20.49 6.43
C ARG A 146 3.94 -20.19 4.93
N ALA A 147 3.00 -19.35 4.54
CA ALA A 147 2.82 -18.95 3.16
C ALA A 147 3.95 -18.00 2.72
N GLU A 148 4.37 -18.09 1.48
CA GLU A 148 5.31 -17.13 0.89
C GLU A 148 4.64 -15.81 0.56
N CYS A 149 3.35 -15.85 0.20
CA CYS A 149 2.53 -14.69 -0.10
C CYS A 149 1.10 -14.92 0.41
N SER A 150 0.49 -13.90 1.01
CA SER A 150 -0.91 -13.89 1.42
C SER A 150 -1.62 -12.68 0.82
N VAL A 151 -2.81 -12.87 0.30
CA VAL A 151 -3.61 -11.81 -0.35
C VAL A 151 -4.95 -11.68 0.37
N ALA A 152 -5.25 -10.46 0.83
CA ALA A 152 -6.57 -10.15 1.38
C ALA A 152 -7.58 -10.00 0.24
N CYS A 153 -8.69 -10.73 0.32
CA CYS A 153 -9.74 -10.75 -0.68
C CYS A 153 -11.09 -10.48 -0.04
N ILE A 154 -12.02 -9.99 -0.83
CA ILE A 154 -13.44 -9.92 -0.49
C ILE A 154 -14.24 -10.70 -1.52
N GLU A 155 -15.34 -11.26 -1.09
CA GLU A 155 -16.30 -11.88 -2.00
C GLU A 155 -17.13 -10.77 -2.68
N VAL A 156 -17.28 -10.87 -3.99
CA VAL A 156 -18.10 -9.94 -4.79
C VAL A 156 -19.07 -10.72 -5.66
N PRO A 157 -20.25 -10.15 -5.98
CA PRO A 157 -21.16 -10.76 -6.95
C PRO A 157 -20.47 -10.99 -8.30
N ARG A 158 -20.79 -12.11 -8.96
CA ARG A 158 -20.21 -12.43 -10.27
C ARG A 158 -20.44 -11.30 -11.32
N SER A 159 -21.56 -10.63 -11.24
CA SER A 159 -21.88 -9.49 -12.11
C SER A 159 -20.91 -8.30 -11.99
N GLU A 160 -20.15 -8.22 -10.90
CA GLU A 160 -19.18 -7.16 -10.65
C GLU A 160 -17.73 -7.61 -10.92
N ALA A 161 -17.51 -8.89 -11.19
CA ALA A 161 -16.20 -9.51 -11.35
C ALA A 161 -15.34 -8.85 -12.42
N SER A 162 -15.94 -8.36 -13.52
CA SER A 162 -15.25 -7.67 -14.61
C SER A 162 -14.55 -6.35 -14.18
N GLY A 163 -14.90 -5.82 -13.00
CA GLY A 163 -14.24 -4.62 -12.43
C GLY A 163 -12.98 -4.92 -11.61
N PHE A 164 -12.72 -6.20 -11.29
CA PHE A 164 -11.71 -6.61 -10.30
C PHE A 164 -10.73 -7.66 -10.85
N GLY A 165 -9.61 -7.82 -10.16
CA GLY A 165 -8.81 -9.02 -10.25
C GLY A 165 -9.49 -10.15 -9.45
N VAL A 166 -9.80 -11.25 -10.10
CA VAL A 166 -10.54 -12.38 -9.51
C VAL A 166 -9.61 -13.54 -9.27
N MET A 167 -9.69 -14.15 -8.09
CA MET A 167 -8.89 -15.31 -7.71
C MET A 167 -9.78 -16.54 -7.52
N ALA A 168 -9.31 -17.67 -8.00
CA ALA A 168 -9.82 -18.97 -7.61
C ALA A 168 -8.95 -19.55 -6.50
N VAL A 169 -9.58 -20.15 -5.49
CA VAL A 169 -8.90 -20.79 -4.35
C VAL A 169 -9.38 -22.22 -4.17
N ASP A 170 -8.50 -23.07 -3.66
CA ASP A 170 -8.85 -24.43 -3.27
C ASP A 170 -9.48 -24.50 -1.86
N ALA A 171 -9.79 -25.72 -1.41
CA ALA A 171 -10.36 -25.97 -0.08
C ALA A 171 -9.44 -25.52 1.08
N ASN A 172 -8.15 -25.36 0.84
CA ASN A 172 -7.16 -24.90 1.81
C ASN A 172 -6.88 -23.38 1.68
N ARG A 173 -7.72 -22.68 0.92
CA ARG A 173 -7.57 -21.24 0.61
C ARG A 173 -6.27 -20.89 -0.15
N ARG A 174 -5.67 -21.86 -0.85
CA ARG A 174 -4.54 -21.60 -1.75
C ARG A 174 -5.03 -21.05 -3.08
N ILE A 175 -4.39 -19.98 -3.54
CA ILE A 175 -4.69 -19.38 -4.85
C ILE A 175 -4.26 -20.36 -5.94
N THR A 176 -5.22 -20.78 -6.77
CA THR A 176 -5.01 -21.70 -7.89
C THR A 176 -5.03 -21.01 -9.25
N ALA A 177 -5.71 -19.86 -9.33
CA ALA A 177 -5.75 -19.04 -10.53
C ALA A 177 -6.00 -17.57 -10.18
N PHE A 178 -5.56 -16.68 -11.06
CA PHE A 178 -5.82 -15.25 -11.01
C PHE A 178 -6.16 -14.75 -12.41
N VAL A 179 -7.23 -13.98 -12.52
CA VAL A 179 -7.65 -13.34 -13.78
C VAL A 179 -7.96 -11.88 -13.52
N GLU A 180 -7.23 -11.00 -14.17
CA GLU A 180 -7.45 -9.54 -14.09
C GLU A 180 -8.62 -9.16 -15.00
N LYS A 181 -9.68 -8.61 -14.41
CA LYS A 181 -10.87 -8.09 -15.11
C LYS A 181 -11.42 -9.09 -16.15
N PRO A 182 -11.88 -10.25 -15.71
CA PRO A 182 -12.40 -11.25 -16.63
C PRO A 182 -13.51 -10.63 -17.50
N ALA A 183 -13.43 -10.88 -18.79
CA ALA A 183 -14.54 -10.60 -19.71
C ALA A 183 -15.45 -11.83 -19.62
N ASP A 184 -16.59 -11.74 -18.89
CA ASP A 184 -17.63 -12.75 -18.65
C ASP A 184 -17.20 -14.21 -18.48
#